data_1e54273ac8497ed3b2bf9506cd6554fd
#
_entry.id   1e54273ac8497ed3b2bf9506cd6554fd
#
_cell.length_a   1.000
_cell.length_b   1.000
_cell.length_c   1.000
_cell.angle_alpha   90.00
_cell.angle_beta   90.00
_cell.angle_gamma   90.00
#
_symmetry.space_group_name_H-M   'P 1'
#
loop_
_entity.id
_entity.type
_entity.pdbx_description
1 polymer ?
#
loop_
_entity_poly.entity_id
_entity_poly.type
_entity_poly.pdbx_seq_one_letter_code
_entity_poly.pdbx_strand_id
1 'polypeptide(L)' 'MLDRFLDDALLHGELNLEIVHGSGQGILRRAVREFLAGRKEVAIFQAAAAEQGGDNVTIVELRH' A
#
# COMPACT_ATOMS: atom_id res chain seq x y z
N MET A 1 7.26 6.53 8.96
CA MET A 1 7.48 6.36 7.52
C MET A 1 6.18 6.11 6.77
N LEU A 2 5.63 4.89 6.80
CA LEU A 2 4.37 4.61 6.09
C LEU A 2 3.16 5.27 6.72
N ASP A 3 3.13 5.43 8.03
CA ASP A 3 2.01 6.08 8.70
C ASP A 3 1.90 7.56 8.25
N ARG A 4 3.03 8.24 8.04
CA ARG A 4 3.02 9.58 7.50
C ARG A 4 2.51 9.61 6.07
N PHE A 5 2.88 8.59 5.29
CA PHE A 5 2.41 8.42 3.92
C PHE A 5 0.89 8.32 3.87
N LEU A 6 0.31 7.51 4.75
CA LEU A 6 -1.15 7.36 4.83
C LEU A 6 -1.82 8.65 5.31
N ASP A 7 -1.24 9.31 6.29
CA ASP A 7 -1.78 10.56 6.81
C ASP A 7 -1.81 11.64 5.73
N ASP A 8 -0.73 11.75 4.95
CA ASP A 8 -0.67 12.72 3.85
C ASP A 8 -1.72 12.41 2.79
N ALA A 9 -1.90 11.15 2.45
CA ALA A 9 -2.88 10.74 1.46
C ALA A 9 -4.29 11.10 1.90
N LEU A 10 -4.63 10.81 3.16
CA LEU A 10 -5.94 11.14 3.72
C LEU A 10 -6.17 12.65 3.75
N LEU A 11 -5.14 13.40 4.10
CA LEU A 11 -5.22 14.85 4.16
C LEU A 11 -5.53 15.46 2.80
N HIS A 12 -5.01 14.86 1.73
CA HIS A 12 -5.24 15.33 0.37
C HIS A 12 -6.43 14.67 -0.32
N GLY A 13 -7.17 13.83 0.40
CA GLY A 13 -8.34 13.16 -0.15
C GLY A 13 -8.01 12.03 -1.13
N GLU A 14 -6.81 11.53 -1.12
CA GLU A 14 -6.41 10.43 -1.98
C GLU A 14 -6.83 9.11 -1.35
N LEU A 15 -7.68 8.37 -2.05
CA LEU A 15 -8.22 7.11 -1.54
C LEU A 15 -7.62 5.88 -2.20
N ASN A 16 -6.88 6.07 -3.30
CA ASN A 16 -6.23 4.97 -4.01
C ASN A 16 -4.74 5.27 -4.11
N LEU A 17 -3.92 4.36 -3.59
CA LEU A 17 -2.48 4.55 -3.50
C LEU A 17 -1.75 3.37 -4.11
N GLU A 18 -0.53 3.62 -4.57
CA GLU A 18 0.38 2.57 -5.02
C GLU A 18 1.65 2.64 -4.20
N ILE A 19 2.08 1.52 -3.65
CA ILE A 19 3.33 1.42 -2.92
C ILE A 19 4.26 0.51 -3.71
N VAL A 20 5.32 1.08 -4.27
CA VAL A 20 6.31 0.33 -5.03
C VAL A 20 7.40 -0.13 -4.06
N HIS A 21 7.42 -1.41 -3.76
CA HIS A 21 8.38 -1.97 -2.81
C HIS A 21 9.41 -2.89 -3.48
N GLY A 22 9.20 -3.21 -4.75
CA GLY A 22 10.11 -4.07 -5.48
C GLY A 22 9.97 -5.54 -5.12
N SER A 23 10.85 -6.36 -5.70
CA SER A 23 10.76 -7.80 -5.55
C SER A 23 11.67 -8.37 -4.46
N GLY A 24 12.60 -7.60 -3.92
CA GLY A 24 13.67 -8.01 -2.98
C GLY A 24 13.34 -9.12 -1.99
N GLN A 25 13.27 -10.36 -2.44
CA GLN A 25 12.98 -11.56 -1.64
C GLN A 25 11.67 -11.48 -0.85
N GLY A 26 10.82 -10.53 -1.16
CA GLY A 26 9.52 -10.39 -0.51
C GLY A 26 9.56 -9.77 0.89
N ILE A 27 10.73 -9.39 1.39
CA ILE A 27 10.86 -8.86 2.75
C ILE A 27 10.11 -7.53 2.88
N LEU A 28 10.37 -6.61 1.97
CA LEU A 28 9.74 -5.30 2.01
C LEU A 28 8.24 -5.40 1.73
N ARG A 29 7.86 -6.24 0.78
CA ARG A 29 6.45 -6.49 0.47
C ARG A 29 5.70 -6.98 1.70
N ARG A 30 6.29 -7.93 2.42
CA ARG A 30 5.69 -8.48 3.63
C ARG A 30 5.53 -7.42 4.70
N ALA A 31 6.56 -6.61 4.91
CA ALA A 31 6.52 -5.54 5.89
C ALA A 31 5.43 -4.53 5.57
N VAL A 32 5.28 -4.17 4.31
CA VAL A 32 4.24 -3.25 3.86
C VAL A 32 2.85 -3.83 4.14
N ARG A 33 2.65 -5.10 3.80
CA ARG A 33 1.36 -5.74 3.99
C ARG A 33 1.00 -5.88 5.46
N GLU A 34 1.97 -6.22 6.30
CA GLU A 34 1.74 -6.31 7.74
C GLU A 34 1.36 -4.96 8.32
N PHE A 35 2.02 -3.90 7.87
CA PHE A 35 1.69 -2.55 8.31
C PHE A 35 0.26 -2.19 7.90
N LEU A 36 -0.10 -2.41 6.63
CA LEU A 36 -1.42 -2.07 6.11
C LEU A 36 -2.53 -2.85 6.81
N ALA A 37 -2.28 -4.11 7.11
CA ALA A 37 -3.27 -4.97 7.77
C ALA A 37 -3.64 -4.46 9.16
N GLY A 38 -2.73 -3.75 9.81
CA GLY A 38 -2.97 -3.20 11.14
C GLY A 38 -3.58 -1.80 11.16
N ARG A 39 -3.83 -1.20 9.98
CA ARG A 39 -4.33 0.17 9.91
C ARG A 39 -5.81 0.19 9.57
N LYS A 40 -6.59 0.83 10.41
CA LYS A 40 -8.04 0.93 10.19
C LYS A 40 -8.41 1.86 9.04
N GLU A 41 -7.50 2.76 8.63
CA GLU A 41 -7.71 3.65 7.49
C GLU A 41 -7.71 2.87 6.16
N VAL A 42 -7.14 1.68 6.15
CA VAL A 42 -7.01 0.86 4.95
C VAL A 42 -8.24 -0.03 4.80
N ALA A 43 -8.99 0.15 3.70
CA ALA A 43 -10.14 -0.68 3.40
C ALA A 43 -9.69 -2.01 2.82
N ILE A 44 -8.79 -1.96 1.83
CA ILE A 44 -8.30 -3.16 1.17
C ILE A 44 -6.91 -2.87 0.59
N PHE A 45 -6.09 -3.91 0.47
CA PHE A 45 -4.83 -3.81 -0.24
C PHE A 45 -4.58 -5.11 -1.01
N GLN A 46 -3.91 -5.01 -2.15
CA GLN A 46 -3.66 -6.17 -3.00
C GLN A 46 -2.50 -5.89 -3.95
N ALA A 47 -1.97 -6.97 -4.55
CA ALA A 47 -0.93 -6.83 -5.56
C ALA A 47 -1.51 -6.13 -6.79
N ALA A 48 -0.67 -5.36 -7.48
CA ALA A 48 -1.08 -4.71 -8.72
C ALA A 48 -1.25 -5.74 -9.84
N ALA A 49 -1.94 -5.33 -10.91
CA ALA A 49 -2.02 -6.15 -12.11
C ALA A 49 -0.62 -6.36 -12.69
N ALA A 50 -0.42 -7.46 -13.40
CA ALA A 50 0.89 -7.81 -13.95
C ALA A 50 1.48 -6.69 -14.79
N GLU A 51 0.68 -6.03 -15.59
CA GLU A 51 1.12 -4.94 -16.46
C GLU A 51 1.43 -3.65 -15.68
N GLN A 52 1.09 -3.61 -14.41
CA GLN A 52 1.32 -2.44 -13.55
C GLN A 52 2.37 -2.72 -12.46
N GLY A 53 3.11 -3.79 -12.59
CA GLY A 53 4.17 -4.12 -11.66
C GLY A 53 3.95 -5.41 -10.88
N GLY A 54 2.75 -5.99 -10.92
CA GLY A 54 2.47 -7.26 -10.26
C GLY A 54 2.82 -7.24 -8.78
N ASP A 55 3.58 -8.25 -8.34
CA ASP A 55 3.97 -8.40 -6.94
C ASP A 55 4.96 -7.35 -6.44
N ASN A 56 5.50 -6.52 -7.34
CA ASN A 56 6.44 -5.46 -6.96
C ASN A 56 5.72 -4.21 -6.44
N VAL A 57 4.41 -4.15 -6.61
CA VAL A 57 3.59 -2.99 -6.27
C VAL A 57 2.37 -3.45 -5.49
N THR A 58 2.04 -2.75 -4.43
CA THR A 58 0.81 -2.99 -3.67
C THR A 58 -0.14 -1.82 -3.89
N ILE A 59 -1.34 -2.14 -4.32
CA ILE A 59 -2.42 -1.15 -4.49
C ILE A 59 -3.21 -1.10 -3.18
N VAL A 60 -3.45 0.10 -2.70
CA VAL A 60 -4.14 0.32 -1.42
C VAL A 60 -5.36 1.18 -1.65
N GLU A 61 -6.49 0.77 -1.08
CA GLU A 61 -7.69 1.60 -1.06
C GLU A 61 -7.98 1.99 0.38
N LEU A 62 -8.15 3.27 0.61
CA LEU A 62 -8.40 3.81 1.94
C LEU A 62 -9.89 4.00 2.18
N ARG A 63 -10.28 3.97 3.45
CA ARG A 63 -11.65 4.30 3.85
C ARG A 63 -11.78 5.81 3.92
N HIS A 64 -12.97 6.28 3.72
CA HIS A 64 -13.23 7.68 3.95
C HIS A 64 -14.48 7.90 4.79
#